data_6bf91a51a72ff0f6e74e7f9d66969517
#
_entry.id   6bf91a51a72ff0f6e74e7f9d66969517
#
_cell.length_a   1.000
_cell.length_b   1.000
_cell.length_c   1.000
_cell.angle_alpha   90.00
_cell.angle_beta   90.00
_cell.angle_gamma   90.00
#
_symmetry.space_group_name_H-M   'P 1'
#
loop_
_entity.id
_entity.type
_entity.pdbx_description
1 polymer ?
#
loop_
_entity_poly.entity_id
_entity_poly.type
_entity_poly.pdbx_seq_one_letter_code
_entity_poly.pdbx_strand_id
1 'polypeptide(L)'
;MHKTFMFRLYPTRHQISLLSDTLELCRWVYNETLATRKNAWEQEHKSLSLYATNKLLTGWKQAYPELGRVHSQVLQNVQERVELAFQAYYRRVKAGGEKPGYPRFKGHGRYDSFTFKQSGFGLQGNGVRLSKIGLVKIKQHRPIEGTIKTLSIRRTAVGSWYACFSCETEPHPLPTSAKAVGVDVGLKSFATFSTGESIANPRFFRRDEQELAKAEIGTPERASRRKVVAQVYQRMVNRRKDFAHQLSRSMVNVYGLIVLEKLNTQGMLQNHCLAKSIADAAWHQLVRFTRYKAEEAGRVCVLVDPDGTTQNCSGCGRLVRKSLAVRVHKCPRCGLIMDRDENAAINILALGLQCLDASPRSHAASAAVE
;
A
#
# COMPACT_ATOMS: atom_id res chain seq x y z
N MET A 1 3.48 -5.49 -16.29
CA MET A 1 3.03 -5.14 -14.92
C MET A 1 3.43 -3.71 -14.55
N HIS A 2 2.79 -3.11 -13.51
CA HIS A 2 3.21 -1.80 -13.02
C HIS A 2 4.02 -1.92 -11.74
N LYS A 3 5.23 -1.32 -11.74
CA LYS A 3 6.15 -1.31 -10.59
C LYS A 3 6.55 0.12 -10.24
N THR A 4 6.63 0.42 -8.93
CA THR A 4 7.04 1.75 -8.48
C THR A 4 8.43 1.70 -7.85
N PHE A 5 9.35 2.49 -8.41
CA PHE A 5 10.69 2.70 -7.88
C PHE A 5 10.73 3.99 -7.07
N MET A 6 11.05 3.91 -5.80
CA MET A 6 11.08 5.04 -4.89
C MET A 6 12.52 5.35 -4.46
N PHE A 7 12.95 6.60 -4.67
CA PHE A 7 14.28 7.07 -4.32
C PHE A 7 14.20 8.32 -3.45
N ARG A 8 15.16 8.46 -2.53
CA ARG A 8 15.30 9.65 -1.71
C ARG A 8 15.80 10.81 -2.56
N LEU A 9 15.15 11.99 -2.42
CA LEU A 9 15.60 13.27 -2.96
C LEU A 9 16.40 14.05 -1.93
N TYR A 10 17.40 14.79 -2.40
CA TYR A 10 18.22 15.68 -1.60
C TYR A 10 18.18 17.09 -2.22
N PRO A 11 17.04 17.80 -2.09
CA PRO A 11 16.91 19.15 -2.62
C PRO A 11 17.71 20.15 -1.78
N THR A 12 18.24 21.20 -2.41
CA THR A 12 18.82 22.37 -1.74
C THR A 12 17.73 23.16 -1.00
N ARG A 13 18.10 24.12 -0.15
CA ARG A 13 17.15 24.98 0.57
C ARG A 13 16.22 25.72 -0.40
N HIS A 14 16.77 26.26 -1.49
CA HIS A 14 15.98 26.91 -2.54
C HIS A 14 15.00 25.95 -3.21
N GLN A 15 15.44 24.73 -3.55
CA GLN A 15 14.57 23.72 -4.15
C GLN A 15 13.48 23.24 -3.18
N ILE A 16 13.75 23.18 -1.87
CA ILE A 16 12.73 22.87 -0.85
C ILE A 16 11.62 23.93 -0.87
N SER A 17 11.96 25.21 -1.00
CA SER A 17 10.98 26.28 -1.15
C SER A 17 10.13 26.06 -2.40
N LEU A 18 10.74 25.89 -3.57
CA LEU A 18 10.03 25.69 -4.83
C LEU A 18 9.11 24.44 -4.81
N LEU A 19 9.59 23.35 -4.21
CA LEU A 19 8.80 22.12 -4.02
C LEU A 19 7.61 22.35 -3.08
N SER A 20 7.81 23.11 -2.02
CA SER A 20 6.76 23.43 -1.04
C SER A 20 5.72 24.37 -1.63
N ASP A 21 6.15 25.39 -2.38
CA ASP A 21 5.28 26.31 -3.12
C ASP A 21 4.45 25.55 -4.16
N THR A 22 5.08 24.60 -4.87
CA THR A 22 4.37 23.70 -5.80
C THR A 22 3.27 22.91 -5.10
N LEU A 23 3.54 22.35 -3.89
CA LEU A 23 2.50 21.64 -3.12
C LEU A 23 1.35 22.54 -2.70
N GLU A 24 1.62 23.77 -2.26
CA GLU A 24 0.57 24.72 -1.86
C GLU A 24 -0.27 25.20 -3.05
N LEU A 25 0.33 25.46 -4.21
CA LEU A 25 -0.41 25.76 -5.44
C LEU A 25 -1.24 24.59 -5.92
N CYS A 26 -0.72 23.35 -5.82
CA CYS A 26 -1.49 22.14 -6.08
C CYS A 26 -2.65 21.97 -5.09
N ARG A 27 -2.45 22.29 -3.80
CA ARG A 27 -3.51 22.27 -2.79
C ARG A 27 -4.60 23.28 -3.12
N TRP A 28 -4.21 24.49 -3.52
CA TRP A 28 -5.15 25.53 -3.94
C TRP A 28 -5.99 25.04 -5.12
N VAL A 29 -5.36 24.53 -6.20
CA VAL A 29 -6.07 24.00 -7.38
C VAL A 29 -7.02 22.85 -6.99
N TYR A 30 -6.59 21.96 -6.08
CA TYR A 30 -7.44 20.87 -5.57
C TYR A 30 -8.71 21.45 -4.91
N ASN A 31 -8.53 22.39 -4.01
CA ASN A 31 -9.64 22.98 -3.26
C ASN A 31 -10.58 23.81 -4.17
N GLU A 32 -10.01 24.59 -5.09
CA GLU A 32 -10.79 25.39 -6.04
C GLU A 32 -11.58 24.51 -7.00
N THR A 33 -10.98 23.43 -7.51
CA THR A 33 -11.70 22.44 -8.33
C THR A 33 -12.84 21.80 -7.55
N LEU A 34 -12.61 21.44 -6.28
CA LEU A 34 -13.64 20.86 -5.42
C LEU A 34 -14.76 21.86 -5.13
N ALA A 35 -14.42 23.13 -4.81
CA ALA A 35 -15.39 24.20 -4.56
C ALA A 35 -16.24 24.47 -5.80
N THR A 36 -15.62 24.62 -6.96
CA THR A 36 -16.32 24.88 -8.22
C THR A 36 -17.32 23.77 -8.55
N ARG A 37 -16.91 22.49 -8.40
CA ARG A 37 -17.83 21.36 -8.63
C ARG A 37 -18.97 21.30 -7.62
N LYS A 38 -18.67 21.59 -6.36
CA LYS A 38 -19.67 21.62 -5.29
C LYS A 38 -20.69 22.72 -5.54
N ASN A 39 -20.22 23.95 -5.82
CA ASN A 39 -21.09 25.11 -6.06
C ASN A 39 -21.96 24.92 -7.31
N ALA A 40 -21.40 24.40 -8.43
CA ALA A 40 -22.17 24.10 -9.63
C ALA A 40 -23.30 23.09 -9.38
N TRP A 41 -23.08 22.12 -8.50
CA TRP A 41 -24.12 21.18 -8.12
C TRP A 41 -25.17 21.81 -7.18
N GLU A 42 -24.75 22.56 -6.17
CA GLU A 42 -25.65 23.17 -5.18
C GLU A 42 -26.49 24.28 -5.76
N GLN A 43 -25.96 25.08 -6.71
CA GLN A 43 -26.64 26.22 -7.29
C GLN A 43 -27.39 25.89 -8.58
N GLU A 44 -26.84 25.06 -9.44
CA GLU A 44 -27.32 24.79 -10.79
C GLU A 44 -27.71 23.33 -11.05
N HIS A 45 -27.53 22.43 -10.07
CA HIS A 45 -27.63 20.97 -10.22
C HIS A 45 -26.78 20.41 -11.39
N LYS A 46 -25.72 21.12 -11.73
CA LYS A 46 -24.83 20.80 -12.85
C LYS A 46 -23.64 20.00 -12.41
N SER A 47 -23.48 18.80 -13.00
CA SER A 47 -22.27 17.99 -12.80
C SER A 47 -21.17 18.43 -13.77
N LEU A 48 -20.04 18.90 -13.25
CA LEU A 48 -18.87 19.26 -14.06
C LEU A 48 -17.96 18.05 -14.30
N SER A 49 -17.69 17.77 -15.57
CA SER A 49 -16.73 16.75 -15.96
C SER A 49 -15.28 17.20 -15.71
N LEU A 50 -14.31 16.23 -15.72
CA LEU A 50 -12.90 16.54 -15.67
C LEU A 50 -12.47 17.47 -16.83
N TYR A 51 -13.01 17.27 -18.02
CA TYR A 51 -12.72 18.13 -19.17
C TYR A 51 -13.18 19.59 -18.93
N ALA A 52 -14.38 19.77 -18.40
CA ALA A 52 -14.89 21.11 -18.06
C ALA A 52 -14.01 21.81 -17.00
N THR A 53 -13.58 21.07 -15.96
CA THR A 53 -12.70 21.63 -14.93
C THR A 53 -11.30 21.94 -15.47
N ASN A 54 -10.76 21.11 -16.38
CA ASN A 54 -9.46 21.37 -17.02
C ASN A 54 -9.46 22.68 -17.84
N LYS A 55 -10.57 23.03 -18.48
CA LYS A 55 -10.71 24.32 -19.19
C LYS A 55 -10.59 25.52 -18.26
N LEU A 56 -11.02 25.41 -17.01
CA LEU A 56 -10.96 26.50 -16.02
C LEU A 56 -9.50 26.84 -15.63
N LEU A 57 -8.55 25.90 -15.78
CA LEU A 57 -7.13 26.18 -15.48
C LEU A 57 -6.54 27.32 -16.29
N THR A 58 -7.00 27.53 -17.53
CA THR A 58 -6.53 28.63 -18.37
C THR A 58 -6.95 29.98 -17.76
N GLY A 59 -8.21 30.12 -17.37
CA GLY A 59 -8.71 31.31 -16.70
C GLY A 59 -8.07 31.52 -15.33
N TRP A 60 -7.89 30.46 -14.55
CA TRP A 60 -7.21 30.57 -13.26
C TRP A 60 -5.74 31.01 -13.39
N LYS A 61 -5.04 30.58 -14.43
CA LYS A 61 -3.64 31.04 -14.68
C LYS A 61 -3.57 32.50 -15.07
N GLN A 62 -4.62 33.05 -15.71
CA GLN A 62 -4.72 34.48 -15.99
C GLN A 62 -5.00 35.29 -14.73
N ALA A 63 -5.93 34.81 -13.90
CA ALA A 63 -6.29 35.45 -12.63
C ALA A 63 -5.19 35.31 -11.54
N TYR A 64 -4.47 34.18 -11.56
CA TYR A 64 -3.42 33.83 -10.58
C TYR A 64 -2.13 33.45 -11.31
N PRO A 65 -1.28 34.42 -11.73
CA PRO A 65 -0.08 34.17 -12.52
C PRO A 65 0.93 33.21 -11.86
N GLU A 66 0.92 33.11 -10.53
CA GLU A 66 1.75 32.17 -9.77
C GLU A 66 1.51 30.70 -10.13
N LEU A 67 0.35 30.33 -10.65
CA LEU A 67 0.08 28.98 -11.17
C LEU A 67 0.98 28.65 -12.37
N GLY A 68 1.52 29.65 -13.07
CA GLY A 68 2.53 29.50 -14.11
C GLY A 68 3.87 28.95 -13.63
N ARG A 69 4.14 29.02 -12.30
CA ARG A 69 5.32 28.41 -11.66
C ARG A 69 5.23 26.90 -11.57
N VAL A 70 4.05 26.31 -11.79
CA VAL A 70 3.84 24.86 -11.76
C VAL A 70 3.65 24.32 -13.18
N HIS A 71 4.25 23.17 -13.47
CA HIS A 71 4.08 22.50 -14.77
C HIS A 71 2.61 22.17 -15.02
N SER A 72 2.09 22.44 -16.23
CA SER A 72 0.66 22.34 -16.54
C SER A 72 0.08 20.95 -16.30
N GLN A 73 0.79 19.87 -16.67
CA GLN A 73 0.32 18.50 -16.43
C GLN A 73 0.24 18.15 -14.94
N VAL A 74 1.05 18.80 -14.09
CA VAL A 74 0.92 18.63 -12.63
C VAL A 74 -0.41 19.19 -12.15
N LEU A 75 -0.81 20.38 -12.59
CA LEU A 75 -2.11 20.99 -12.24
C LEU A 75 -3.28 20.19 -12.78
N GLN A 76 -3.20 19.69 -14.02
CA GLN A 76 -4.21 18.79 -14.59
C GLN A 76 -4.35 17.49 -13.78
N ASN A 77 -3.23 16.90 -13.34
CA ASN A 77 -3.27 15.73 -12.47
C ASN A 77 -3.93 16.02 -11.12
N VAL A 78 -3.80 17.24 -10.59
CA VAL A 78 -4.51 17.63 -9.37
C VAL A 78 -6.04 17.57 -9.58
N GLN A 79 -6.54 18.05 -10.71
CA GLN A 79 -7.96 17.98 -11.04
C GLN A 79 -8.45 16.53 -11.25
N GLU A 80 -7.62 15.67 -11.87
CA GLU A 80 -7.89 14.23 -11.93
C GLU A 80 -8.01 13.60 -10.54
N ARG A 81 -7.19 14.02 -9.57
CA ARG A 81 -7.30 13.52 -8.18
C ARG A 81 -8.64 13.89 -7.55
N VAL A 82 -9.19 15.06 -7.86
CA VAL A 82 -10.54 15.45 -7.44
C VAL A 82 -11.58 14.55 -8.12
N GLU A 83 -11.45 14.31 -9.44
CA GLU A 83 -12.32 13.39 -10.18
C GLU A 83 -12.31 11.98 -9.56
N LEU A 84 -11.13 11.41 -9.30
CA LEU A 84 -11.00 10.10 -8.64
C LEU A 84 -11.63 10.08 -7.24
N ALA A 85 -11.57 11.19 -6.51
CA ALA A 85 -12.21 11.29 -5.20
C ALA A 85 -13.74 11.26 -5.33
N PHE A 86 -14.33 11.93 -6.33
CA PHE A 86 -15.76 11.84 -6.64
C PHE A 86 -16.17 10.44 -7.12
N GLN A 87 -15.40 9.82 -8.02
CA GLN A 87 -15.65 8.44 -8.46
C GLN A 87 -15.65 7.46 -7.28
N ALA A 88 -14.71 7.62 -6.34
CA ALA A 88 -14.69 6.83 -5.12
C ALA A 88 -15.90 7.10 -4.21
N TYR A 89 -16.38 8.34 -4.13
CA TYR A 89 -17.60 8.71 -3.43
C TYR A 89 -18.82 8.03 -4.07
N TYR A 90 -19.03 8.18 -5.38
CA TYR A 90 -20.17 7.59 -6.10
C TYR A 90 -20.18 6.06 -6.02
N ARG A 91 -19.03 5.40 -6.06
CA ARG A 91 -18.96 3.93 -5.85
C ARG A 91 -19.48 3.53 -4.47
N ARG A 92 -19.16 4.30 -3.42
CA ARG A 92 -19.66 4.02 -2.06
C ARG A 92 -21.16 4.30 -1.94
N VAL A 93 -21.67 5.36 -2.57
CA VAL A 93 -23.11 5.65 -2.65
C VAL A 93 -23.82 4.49 -3.32
N LYS A 94 -23.35 4.04 -4.49
CA LYS A 94 -23.95 2.95 -5.25
C LYS A 94 -23.90 1.61 -4.50
N ALA A 95 -22.89 1.39 -3.66
CA ALA A 95 -22.75 0.20 -2.82
C ALA A 95 -23.63 0.23 -1.56
N GLY A 96 -24.50 1.25 -1.36
CA GLY A 96 -25.42 1.32 -0.23
C GLY A 96 -24.78 1.62 1.12
N GLY A 97 -23.59 2.21 1.16
CA GLY A 97 -22.96 2.61 2.41
C GLY A 97 -23.76 3.66 3.17
N GLU A 98 -24.04 3.46 4.46
CA GLU A 98 -24.86 4.36 5.29
C GLU A 98 -24.38 5.82 5.30
N LYS A 99 -23.05 6.05 5.25
CA LYS A 99 -22.44 7.39 5.23
C LYS A 99 -21.27 7.44 4.24
N PRO A 100 -21.53 7.52 2.93
CA PRO A 100 -20.46 7.66 1.95
C PRO A 100 -19.73 9.00 2.18
N GLY A 101 -18.42 8.91 2.50
CA GLY A 101 -17.61 10.12 2.75
C GLY A 101 -17.47 10.97 1.49
N TYR A 102 -17.99 12.19 1.52
CA TYR A 102 -17.82 13.20 0.46
C TYR A 102 -16.36 13.66 0.35
N PRO A 103 -15.85 14.04 -0.84
CA PRO A 103 -14.51 14.62 -0.99
C PRO A 103 -14.30 15.83 -0.06
N ARG A 104 -13.15 15.88 0.62
CA ARG A 104 -12.88 16.91 1.62
C ARG A 104 -11.83 17.89 1.13
N PHE A 105 -11.98 19.17 1.50
CA PHE A 105 -10.96 20.19 1.31
C PHE A 105 -9.65 19.80 2.02
N LYS A 106 -8.52 20.17 1.42
CA LYS A 106 -7.18 19.96 1.97
C LYS A 106 -6.74 21.16 2.77
N GLY A 107 -6.53 20.99 4.07
CA GLY A 107 -5.97 22.01 4.94
C GLY A 107 -4.50 22.33 4.59
N HIS A 108 -3.99 23.45 5.12
CA HIS A 108 -2.60 23.86 4.95
C HIS A 108 -1.64 22.73 5.37
N GLY A 109 -0.61 22.47 4.56
CA GLY A 109 0.39 21.43 4.78
C GLY A 109 -0.12 19.99 4.67
N ARG A 110 -1.38 19.76 4.29
CA ARG A 110 -1.97 18.42 4.11
C ARG A 110 -2.03 17.93 2.66
N TYR A 111 -1.32 18.61 1.78
CA TYR A 111 -1.09 18.17 0.40
C TYR A 111 0.39 17.80 0.27
N ASP A 112 0.68 16.52 0.12
CA ASP A 112 2.03 15.97 0.34
C ASP A 112 2.70 15.44 -0.93
N SER A 113 2.02 15.50 -2.08
CA SER A 113 2.56 14.94 -3.32
C SER A 113 1.97 15.58 -4.57
N PHE A 114 2.76 15.64 -5.64
CA PHE A 114 2.32 16.01 -6.98
C PHE A 114 2.95 15.11 -8.03
N THR A 115 2.33 14.99 -9.22
CA THR A 115 2.70 14.00 -10.23
C THR A 115 2.88 14.64 -11.59
N PHE A 116 4.03 14.39 -12.20
CA PHE A 116 4.30 14.57 -13.62
C PHE A 116 3.82 13.32 -14.37
N LYS A 117 3.02 13.49 -15.43
CA LYS A 117 2.46 12.36 -16.16
C LYS A 117 3.37 11.88 -17.29
N GLN A 118 3.60 12.72 -18.29
CA GLN A 118 4.33 12.34 -19.52
C GLN A 118 5.58 13.19 -19.75
N SER A 119 5.54 14.44 -19.31
CA SER A 119 6.61 15.41 -19.56
C SER A 119 6.88 16.25 -18.30
N GLY A 120 7.90 17.11 -18.39
CA GLY A 120 8.30 17.97 -17.31
C GLY A 120 9.28 17.35 -16.33
N PHE A 121 9.77 16.15 -16.59
CA PHE A 121 10.82 15.49 -15.82
C PHE A 121 11.76 14.67 -16.71
N GLY A 122 12.95 14.38 -16.21
CA GLY A 122 13.93 13.52 -16.86
C GLY A 122 15.06 13.13 -15.91
N LEU A 123 15.63 11.96 -16.09
CA LEU A 123 16.81 11.51 -15.35
C LEU A 123 18.06 12.13 -16.00
N GLN A 124 18.97 12.67 -15.17
CA GLN A 124 20.22 13.25 -15.63
C GLN A 124 21.31 12.98 -14.61
N GLY A 125 22.26 12.10 -14.95
CA GLY A 125 23.30 11.68 -14.01
C GLY A 125 22.72 11.20 -12.68
N ASN A 126 23.21 11.72 -11.58
CA ASN A 126 22.74 11.40 -10.23
C ASN A 126 21.54 12.25 -9.76
N GLY A 127 20.75 12.79 -10.70
CA GLY A 127 19.63 13.65 -10.38
C GLY A 127 18.41 13.42 -11.25
N VAL A 128 17.32 14.03 -10.85
CA VAL A 128 16.10 14.16 -11.63
C VAL A 128 15.87 15.65 -11.93
N ARG A 129 15.79 15.98 -13.21
CA ARG A 129 15.39 17.31 -13.66
C ARG A 129 13.88 17.41 -13.55
N LEU A 130 13.40 18.42 -12.85
CA LEU A 130 12.00 18.75 -12.68
C LEU A 130 11.72 20.12 -13.30
N SER A 131 10.72 20.19 -14.17
CA SER A 131 10.30 21.47 -14.78
C SER A 131 9.92 22.47 -13.69
N LYS A 132 10.40 23.73 -13.84
CA LYS A 132 10.21 24.83 -12.90
C LYS A 132 10.96 24.72 -11.55
N ILE A 133 11.68 23.60 -11.30
CA ILE A 133 12.41 23.35 -10.04
C ILE A 133 13.90 23.17 -10.29
N GLY A 134 14.27 22.59 -11.45
CA GLY A 134 15.65 22.30 -11.82
C GLY A 134 16.09 20.87 -11.51
N LEU A 135 17.40 20.64 -11.50
CA LEU A 135 18.01 19.33 -11.26
C LEU A 135 18.12 19.07 -9.76
N VAL A 136 17.40 18.06 -9.27
CA VAL A 136 17.40 17.65 -7.85
C VAL A 136 18.17 16.33 -7.71
N LYS A 137 19.14 16.29 -6.79
CA LYS A 137 19.95 15.08 -6.50
C LYS A 137 19.08 13.97 -5.96
N ILE A 138 19.24 12.74 -6.51
CA ILE A 138 18.59 11.51 -5.99
C ILE A 138 19.65 10.51 -5.52
N LYS A 139 19.27 9.64 -4.56
CA LYS A 139 20.06 8.47 -4.21
C LYS A 139 19.46 7.25 -4.89
N GLN A 140 19.92 6.99 -6.10
CA GLN A 140 19.51 5.81 -6.86
C GLN A 140 20.35 4.61 -6.43
N HIS A 141 19.78 3.71 -5.65
CA HIS A 141 20.44 2.53 -5.10
C HIS A 141 20.18 1.25 -5.92
N ARG A 142 19.43 1.36 -7.00
CA ARG A 142 19.13 0.29 -7.97
C ARG A 142 18.71 0.90 -9.30
N PRO A 143 18.86 0.21 -10.43
CA PRO A 143 18.35 0.67 -11.71
C PRO A 143 16.83 0.82 -11.69
N ILE A 144 16.32 1.71 -12.54
CA ILE A 144 14.89 1.81 -12.86
C ILE A 144 14.67 0.93 -14.09
N GLU A 145 13.87 -0.11 -13.92
CA GLU A 145 13.54 -1.05 -14.98
C GLU A 145 12.27 -0.65 -15.70
N GLY A 146 12.21 -0.95 -17.00
CA GLY A 146 11.03 -0.70 -17.82
C GLY A 146 10.83 0.75 -18.24
N THR A 147 9.63 1.05 -18.74
CA THR A 147 9.27 2.38 -19.25
C THR A 147 8.64 3.22 -18.16
N ILE A 148 9.24 4.38 -17.86
CA ILE A 148 8.69 5.33 -16.88
C ILE A 148 7.42 5.96 -17.45
N LYS A 149 6.28 5.78 -16.79
CA LYS A 149 4.99 6.37 -17.17
C LYS A 149 4.70 7.66 -16.41
N THR A 150 5.00 7.70 -15.11
CA THR A 150 4.76 8.89 -14.28
C THR A 150 5.85 9.05 -13.23
N LEU A 151 6.08 10.29 -12.82
CA LEU A 151 6.92 10.62 -11.67
C LEU A 151 6.09 11.37 -10.63
N SER A 152 5.96 10.80 -9.44
CA SER A 152 5.38 11.48 -8.29
C SER A 152 6.47 11.95 -7.33
N ILE A 153 6.43 13.24 -6.98
CA ILE A 153 7.26 13.81 -5.93
C ILE A 153 6.44 13.82 -4.64
N ARG A 154 7.00 13.29 -3.56
CA ARG A 154 6.30 13.16 -2.28
C ARG A 154 7.14 13.70 -1.14
N ARG A 155 6.48 14.48 -0.24
CA ARG A 155 7.02 14.92 1.05
C ARG A 155 6.45 14.05 2.16
N THR A 156 7.30 13.55 3.05
CA THR A 156 6.85 12.83 4.26
C THR A 156 6.56 13.80 5.40
N ALA A 157 5.88 13.31 6.44
CA ALA A 157 5.59 14.09 7.66
C ALA A 157 6.87 14.59 8.38
N VAL A 158 8.01 13.92 8.19
CA VAL A 158 9.31 14.34 8.73
C VAL A 158 10.05 15.34 7.82
N GLY A 159 9.41 15.80 6.73
CA GLY A 159 10.01 16.75 5.78
C GLY A 159 10.95 16.12 4.74
N SER A 160 10.99 14.81 4.65
CA SER A 160 11.80 14.10 3.67
C SER A 160 11.14 14.02 2.31
N TRP A 161 11.90 14.19 1.23
CA TRP A 161 11.42 14.17 -0.14
C TRP A 161 11.79 12.87 -0.86
N TYR A 162 10.88 12.38 -1.69
CA TYR A 162 11.05 11.16 -2.49
C TYR A 162 10.56 11.37 -3.91
N ALA A 163 11.28 10.76 -4.86
CA ALA A 163 10.84 10.55 -6.24
C ALA A 163 10.31 9.12 -6.38
N CYS A 164 9.07 8.99 -6.82
CA CYS A 164 8.39 7.73 -7.04
C CYS A 164 8.11 7.57 -8.54
N PHE A 165 8.92 6.76 -9.23
CA PHE A 165 8.76 6.46 -10.65
C PHE A 165 7.82 5.28 -10.81
N SER A 166 6.66 5.49 -11.43
CA SER A 166 5.78 4.40 -11.85
C SER A 166 6.18 3.94 -13.23
N CYS A 167 6.61 2.69 -13.31
CA CYS A 167 7.13 2.09 -14.53
C CYS A 167 6.25 0.92 -14.99
N GLU A 168 6.13 0.78 -16.28
CA GLU A 168 5.63 -0.43 -16.91
C GLU A 168 6.82 -1.36 -17.13
N THR A 169 6.79 -2.54 -16.51
CA THR A 169 7.88 -3.52 -16.53
C THR A 169 7.35 -4.86 -16.99
N GLU A 170 8.21 -5.65 -17.59
CA GLU A 170 7.93 -7.05 -17.87
C GLU A 170 8.13 -7.90 -16.61
N PRO A 171 7.38 -9.00 -16.46
CA PRO A 171 7.65 -9.99 -15.42
C PRO A 171 9.03 -10.62 -15.61
N HIS A 172 9.69 -10.96 -14.53
CA HIS A 172 10.94 -11.72 -14.53
C HIS A 172 10.70 -13.07 -13.85
N PRO A 173 10.22 -14.09 -14.58
CA PRO A 173 9.93 -15.40 -14.00
C PRO A 173 11.18 -16.05 -13.39
N LEU A 174 11.02 -16.58 -12.18
CA LEU A 174 12.00 -17.43 -11.55
C LEU A 174 11.85 -18.88 -12.07
N PRO A 175 12.90 -19.73 -11.99
CA PRO A 175 12.77 -21.13 -12.31
C PRO A 175 11.58 -21.79 -11.64
N THR A 176 10.90 -22.69 -12.32
CA THR A 176 9.68 -23.35 -11.80
C THR A 176 9.95 -24.03 -10.45
N SER A 177 8.96 -24.02 -9.56
CA SER A 177 9.02 -24.68 -8.26
C SER A 177 7.71 -25.42 -8.02
N ALA A 178 7.82 -26.72 -7.73
CA ALA A 178 6.68 -27.55 -7.35
C ALA A 178 6.29 -27.39 -5.86
N LYS A 179 7.09 -26.65 -5.07
CA LYS A 179 6.83 -26.45 -3.65
C LYS A 179 5.61 -25.56 -3.43
N ALA A 180 4.72 -26.00 -2.54
CA ALA A 180 3.54 -25.23 -2.14
C ALA A 180 3.57 -24.99 -0.63
N VAL A 181 3.00 -23.85 -0.20
CA VAL A 181 2.90 -23.50 1.22
C VAL A 181 1.59 -22.78 1.53
N GLY A 182 0.94 -23.19 2.64
CA GLY A 182 -0.10 -22.43 3.30
C GLY A 182 0.51 -21.61 4.44
N VAL A 183 0.00 -20.42 4.66
CA VAL A 183 0.52 -19.48 5.65
C VAL A 183 -0.63 -18.96 6.51
N ASP A 184 -0.64 -19.33 7.77
CA ASP A 184 -1.49 -18.75 8.80
C ASP A 184 -0.77 -17.53 9.41
N VAL A 185 -1.48 -16.41 9.58
CA VAL A 185 -0.89 -15.19 10.16
C VAL A 185 -1.54 -14.86 11.50
N GLY A 186 -0.71 -14.59 12.50
CA GLY A 186 -1.16 -14.44 13.87
C GLY A 186 -0.44 -13.33 14.66
N LEU A 187 -0.91 -13.11 15.90
CA LEU A 187 -0.29 -12.15 16.82
C LEU A 187 0.78 -12.78 17.71
N LYS A 188 0.69 -14.07 18.01
CA LYS A 188 1.72 -14.81 18.74
C LYS A 188 2.95 -15.01 17.88
N SER A 189 2.81 -15.78 16.83
CA SER A 189 3.72 -15.84 15.69
C SER A 189 3.21 -14.90 14.63
N PHE A 190 4.09 -14.24 13.88
CA PHE A 190 3.68 -13.36 12.80
C PHE A 190 3.09 -14.16 11.62
N ALA A 191 3.69 -15.30 11.33
CA ALA A 191 3.24 -16.27 10.35
C ALA A 191 3.67 -17.68 10.76
N THR A 192 2.83 -18.68 10.50
CA THR A 192 3.13 -20.11 10.64
C THR A 192 2.90 -20.78 9.29
N PHE A 193 3.86 -21.54 8.83
CA PHE A 193 3.82 -22.22 7.54
C PHE A 193 3.32 -23.64 7.69
N SER A 194 2.68 -24.17 6.66
CA SER A 194 2.26 -25.58 6.60
C SER A 194 3.41 -26.59 6.65
N THR A 195 4.65 -26.11 6.62
CA THR A 195 5.89 -26.88 6.83
C THR A 195 6.31 -27.00 8.29
N GLY A 196 5.54 -26.39 9.23
CA GLY A 196 5.87 -26.30 10.65
C GLY A 196 6.80 -25.12 11.02
N GLU A 197 7.39 -24.42 10.04
CA GLU A 197 8.19 -23.24 10.30
C GLU A 197 7.33 -22.09 10.83
N SER A 198 7.82 -21.37 11.84
CA SER A 198 7.13 -20.26 12.46
C SER A 198 8.01 -19.01 12.49
N ILE A 199 7.43 -17.89 12.06
CA ILE A 199 8.10 -16.58 12.02
C ILE A 199 7.67 -15.78 13.24
N ALA A 200 8.64 -15.36 14.04
CA ALA A 200 8.37 -14.57 15.25
C ALA A 200 7.75 -13.20 14.91
N ASN A 201 6.81 -12.75 15.74
CA ASN A 201 6.21 -11.43 15.60
C ASN A 201 7.17 -10.34 16.12
N PRO A 202 7.67 -9.42 15.27
CA PRO A 202 8.66 -8.43 15.67
C PRO A 202 8.13 -7.34 16.61
N ARG A 203 6.81 -7.14 16.70
CA ARG A 203 6.11 -6.21 17.61
C ARG A 203 6.74 -4.82 17.63
N PHE A 204 6.91 -4.21 16.46
CA PHE A 204 7.65 -2.95 16.27
C PHE A 204 7.08 -1.80 17.09
N PHE A 205 5.74 -1.71 17.23
CA PHE A 205 5.10 -0.67 18.03
C PHE A 205 5.49 -0.79 19.51
N ARG A 206 5.44 -2.00 20.10
CA ARG A 206 5.77 -2.20 21.51
C ARG A 206 7.24 -1.89 21.81
N ARG A 207 8.14 -2.16 20.87
CA ARG A 207 9.56 -1.82 21.01
C ARG A 207 9.82 -0.32 21.08
N ASP A 208 9.05 0.46 20.33
CA ASP A 208 9.21 1.91 20.24
C ASP A 208 8.18 2.68 21.10
N GLU A 209 7.29 1.99 21.84
CA GLU A 209 6.21 2.60 22.63
C GLU A 209 6.75 3.52 23.73
N GLN A 210 7.82 3.13 24.41
CA GLN A 210 8.48 3.96 25.43
C GLN A 210 9.13 5.20 24.83
N GLU A 211 9.78 5.06 23.66
CA GLU A 211 10.37 6.19 22.95
C GLU A 211 9.28 7.17 22.47
N LEU A 212 8.15 6.65 22.01
CA LEU A 212 7.00 7.44 21.60
C LEU A 212 6.43 8.23 22.80
N ALA A 213 6.24 7.59 23.94
CA ALA A 213 5.75 8.24 25.16
C ALA A 213 6.69 9.36 25.63
N LYS A 214 8.01 9.13 25.63
CA LYS A 214 9.01 10.17 25.94
C LYS A 214 8.95 11.33 24.93
N ALA A 215 8.79 11.05 23.65
CA ALA A 215 8.69 12.05 22.60
C ALA A 215 7.40 12.90 22.73
N GLU A 216 6.32 12.33 23.25
CA GLU A 216 5.07 13.04 23.49
C GLU A 216 5.13 13.99 24.68
N ILE A 217 5.94 13.67 25.71
CA ILE A 217 6.05 14.43 26.98
C ILE A 217 7.20 15.45 26.93
N GLY A 218 8.28 15.16 26.22
CA GLY A 218 9.62 15.69 26.48
C GLY A 218 10.00 17.06 25.91
N THR A 219 9.13 17.81 25.16
CA THR A 219 9.51 19.13 24.60
C THR A 219 8.40 20.16 24.73
N PRO A 220 8.72 21.42 25.16
CA PRO A 220 7.71 22.48 25.31
C PRO A 220 7.12 22.94 23.97
N GLU A 221 7.86 22.85 22.86
CA GLU A 221 7.40 23.28 21.55
C GLU A 221 6.59 22.21 20.81
N ARG A 222 5.32 22.50 20.56
CA ARG A 222 4.38 21.59 19.87
C ARG A 222 4.87 21.18 18.46
N ALA A 223 5.58 22.05 17.75
CA ALA A 223 6.11 21.74 16.41
C ALA A 223 7.26 20.73 16.47
N SER A 224 8.18 20.90 17.42
CA SER A 224 9.31 20.01 17.66
C SER A 224 8.84 18.61 18.09
N ARG A 225 7.86 18.52 18.99
CA ARG A 225 7.24 17.24 19.37
C ARG A 225 6.66 16.50 18.18
N ARG A 226 5.86 17.17 17.34
CA ARG A 226 5.26 16.54 16.15
C ARG A 226 6.31 15.95 15.23
N LYS A 227 7.46 16.62 15.08
CA LYS A 227 8.56 16.14 14.23
C LYS A 227 9.19 14.88 14.83
N VAL A 228 9.47 14.86 16.13
CA VAL A 228 10.05 13.69 16.81
C VAL A 228 9.09 12.51 16.76
N VAL A 229 7.83 12.70 17.13
CA VAL A 229 6.77 11.68 17.02
C VAL A 229 6.67 11.14 15.60
N ALA A 230 6.69 12.03 14.57
CA ALA A 230 6.65 11.62 13.20
C ALA A 230 7.90 10.79 12.78
N GLN A 231 9.08 11.09 13.35
CA GLN A 231 10.31 10.31 13.12
C GLN A 231 10.21 8.90 13.70
N VAL A 232 9.66 8.75 14.93
CA VAL A 232 9.44 7.44 15.54
C VAL A 232 8.48 6.61 14.69
N TYR A 233 7.33 7.16 14.32
CA TYR A 233 6.38 6.49 13.44
C TYR A 233 6.99 6.14 12.07
N GLN A 234 7.80 7.01 11.49
CA GLN A 234 8.46 6.74 10.20
C GLN A 234 9.43 5.55 10.31
N ARG A 235 10.18 5.43 11.43
CA ARG A 235 11.06 4.27 11.68
C ARG A 235 10.25 2.98 11.80
N MET A 236 9.15 2.98 12.57
CA MET A 236 8.27 1.81 12.69
C MET A 236 7.70 1.38 11.33
N VAL A 237 7.19 2.34 10.54
CA VAL A 237 6.66 2.06 9.20
C VAL A 237 7.74 1.47 8.28
N ASN A 238 8.97 2.00 8.33
CA ASN A 238 10.07 1.50 7.51
C ASN A 238 10.46 0.07 7.92
N ARG A 239 10.57 -0.22 9.23
CA ARG A 239 10.90 -1.58 9.74
C ARG A 239 9.83 -2.60 9.35
N ARG A 240 8.53 -2.26 9.51
CA ARG A 240 7.42 -3.13 9.06
C ARG A 240 7.50 -3.42 7.57
N LYS A 241 7.74 -2.37 6.79
CA LYS A 241 7.84 -2.47 5.35
C LYS A 241 9.02 -3.36 4.93
N ASP A 242 10.18 -3.18 5.56
CA ASP A 242 11.37 -3.97 5.30
C ASP A 242 11.15 -5.43 5.65
N PHE A 243 10.64 -5.73 6.83
CA PHE A 243 10.30 -7.07 7.28
C PHE A 243 9.31 -7.77 6.31
N ALA A 244 8.23 -7.08 5.92
CA ALA A 244 7.27 -7.63 4.96
C ALA A 244 7.88 -7.84 3.56
N HIS A 245 8.84 -6.98 3.15
CA HIS A 245 9.57 -7.16 1.89
C HIS A 245 10.50 -8.36 1.95
N GLN A 246 11.25 -8.56 3.03
CA GLN A 246 12.14 -9.70 3.20
C GLN A 246 11.35 -11.01 3.22
N LEU A 247 10.34 -11.13 4.07
CA LEU A 247 9.52 -12.32 4.20
C LEU A 247 8.79 -12.67 2.90
N SER A 248 8.15 -11.68 2.24
CA SER A 248 7.50 -11.94 0.97
C SER A 248 8.47 -12.35 -0.15
N ARG A 249 9.72 -11.86 -0.13
CA ARG A 249 10.74 -12.28 -1.11
C ARG A 249 11.23 -13.69 -0.81
N SER A 250 11.48 -14.05 0.45
CA SER A 250 11.88 -15.41 0.81
C SER A 250 10.83 -16.45 0.39
N MET A 251 9.54 -16.18 0.65
CA MET A 251 8.47 -17.08 0.22
C MET A 251 8.43 -17.25 -1.31
N VAL A 252 8.46 -16.14 -2.07
CA VAL A 252 8.38 -16.16 -3.54
C VAL A 252 9.59 -16.86 -4.17
N ASN A 253 10.77 -16.76 -3.55
CA ASN A 253 11.98 -17.45 -4.05
C ASN A 253 11.90 -18.97 -3.89
N VAL A 254 11.19 -19.46 -2.87
CA VAL A 254 11.16 -20.90 -2.53
C VAL A 254 9.93 -21.59 -3.13
N TYR A 255 8.75 -20.99 -3.01
CA TYR A 255 7.49 -21.65 -3.29
C TYR A 255 6.90 -21.23 -4.64
N GLY A 256 6.42 -22.22 -5.41
CA GLY A 256 5.65 -22.01 -6.64
C GLY A 256 4.21 -21.60 -6.36
N LEU A 257 3.62 -22.14 -5.29
CA LEU A 257 2.29 -21.79 -4.81
C LEU A 257 2.35 -21.29 -3.36
N ILE A 258 1.78 -20.11 -3.12
CA ILE A 258 1.67 -19.50 -1.79
C ILE A 258 0.19 -19.24 -1.53
N VAL A 259 -0.35 -19.84 -0.45
CA VAL A 259 -1.73 -19.65 -0.06
C VAL A 259 -1.80 -18.88 1.26
N LEU A 260 -2.56 -17.80 1.28
CA LEU A 260 -2.75 -16.92 2.43
C LEU A 260 -4.24 -16.75 2.72
N GLU A 261 -4.60 -16.42 3.96
CA GLU A 261 -5.98 -16.08 4.32
C GLU A 261 -6.39 -14.67 3.84
N LYS A 262 -7.65 -14.55 3.41
CA LYS A 262 -8.31 -13.27 3.12
C LYS A 262 -8.86 -12.66 4.41
N LEU A 263 -8.00 -12.10 5.25
CA LEU A 263 -8.38 -11.52 6.53
C LEU A 263 -9.19 -10.22 6.40
N ASN A 264 -10.30 -10.13 7.12
CA ASN A 264 -11.02 -8.87 7.32
C ASN A 264 -10.36 -8.03 8.43
N THR A 265 -9.21 -7.44 8.12
CA THR A 265 -8.46 -6.62 9.09
C THR A 265 -9.24 -5.39 9.57
N GLN A 266 -10.18 -4.86 8.78
CA GLN A 266 -11.02 -3.72 9.20
C GLN A 266 -11.99 -4.12 10.31
N GLY A 267 -12.65 -5.25 10.20
CA GLY A 267 -13.49 -5.79 11.26
C GLY A 267 -12.68 -6.14 12.52
N MET A 268 -11.49 -6.72 12.33
CA MET A 268 -10.60 -7.07 13.46
C MET A 268 -10.09 -5.84 14.23
N LEU A 269 -9.93 -4.68 13.58
CA LEU A 269 -9.53 -3.42 14.23
C LEU A 269 -10.60 -2.80 15.12
N GLN A 270 -11.85 -3.27 15.06
CA GLN A 270 -12.92 -2.85 15.98
C GLN A 270 -12.74 -3.42 17.38
N ASN A 271 -11.95 -4.48 17.53
CA ASN A 271 -11.60 -5.03 18.84
C ASN A 271 -10.54 -4.15 19.52
N HIS A 272 -10.95 -3.32 20.48
CA HIS A 272 -10.10 -2.36 21.20
C HIS A 272 -8.86 -2.99 21.85
N CYS A 273 -8.97 -4.21 22.37
CA CYS A 273 -7.87 -4.92 23.03
C CYS A 273 -6.76 -5.33 22.05
N LEU A 274 -7.12 -5.65 20.80
CA LEU A 274 -6.19 -6.20 19.81
C LEU A 274 -5.84 -5.21 18.70
N ALA A 275 -6.57 -4.10 18.56
CA ALA A 275 -6.42 -3.14 17.46
C ALA A 275 -4.99 -2.64 17.28
N LYS A 276 -4.29 -2.27 18.36
CA LYS A 276 -2.87 -1.86 18.33
C LYS A 276 -1.97 -2.96 17.74
N SER A 277 -2.14 -4.19 18.21
CA SER A 277 -1.31 -5.34 17.79
C SER A 277 -1.61 -5.74 16.34
N ILE A 278 -2.87 -5.70 15.91
CA ILE A 278 -3.29 -5.96 14.52
C ILE A 278 -2.76 -4.89 13.57
N ALA A 279 -2.87 -3.61 13.97
CA ALA A 279 -2.30 -2.51 13.20
C ALA A 279 -0.77 -2.59 13.10
N ASP A 280 -0.11 -3.08 14.17
CA ASP A 280 1.34 -3.27 14.20
C ASP A 280 1.78 -4.42 13.30
N ALA A 281 1.09 -5.54 13.30
CA ALA A 281 1.39 -6.68 12.43
C ALA A 281 1.28 -6.31 10.94
N ALA A 282 0.29 -5.48 10.56
CA ALA A 282 0.12 -4.97 9.19
C ALA A 282 0.12 -6.08 8.11
N TRP A 283 -0.55 -7.21 8.35
CA TRP A 283 -0.59 -8.40 7.46
C TRP A 283 -0.98 -8.05 6.01
N HIS A 284 -1.83 -7.04 5.82
CA HIS A 284 -2.18 -6.56 4.47
C HIS A 284 -0.96 -6.14 3.63
N GLN A 285 0.13 -5.69 4.27
CA GLN A 285 1.38 -5.37 3.55
C GLN A 285 2.08 -6.63 3.07
N LEU A 286 2.13 -7.68 3.92
CA LEU A 286 2.68 -8.97 3.54
C LEU A 286 1.92 -9.55 2.34
N VAL A 287 0.59 -9.64 2.44
CA VAL A 287 -0.28 -10.13 1.35
C VAL A 287 -0.04 -9.36 0.06
N ARG A 288 -0.07 -8.02 0.12
CA ARG A 288 0.16 -7.17 -1.05
C ARG A 288 1.53 -7.39 -1.67
N PHE A 289 2.58 -7.49 -0.83
CA PHE A 289 3.95 -7.67 -1.32
C PHE A 289 4.18 -9.07 -1.88
N THR A 290 3.57 -10.09 -1.30
CA THR A 290 3.62 -11.46 -1.81
C THR A 290 2.95 -11.54 -3.18
N ARG A 291 1.74 -10.97 -3.33
CA ARG A 291 0.98 -11.03 -4.58
C ARG A 291 1.74 -10.44 -5.76
N TYR A 292 2.19 -9.17 -5.68
CA TYR A 292 2.86 -8.56 -6.84
C TYR A 292 4.24 -9.19 -7.13
N LYS A 293 4.94 -9.68 -6.09
CA LYS A 293 6.20 -10.39 -6.29
C LYS A 293 6.01 -11.79 -6.87
N ALA A 294 4.93 -12.47 -6.48
CA ALA A 294 4.54 -13.74 -7.07
C ALA A 294 4.22 -13.57 -8.57
N GLU A 295 3.41 -12.55 -8.92
CA GLU A 295 3.13 -12.19 -10.32
C GLU A 295 4.41 -11.90 -11.11
N GLU A 296 5.32 -11.07 -10.55
CA GLU A 296 6.62 -10.75 -11.15
C GLU A 296 7.49 -12.00 -11.40
N ALA A 297 7.44 -12.95 -10.48
CA ALA A 297 8.27 -14.15 -10.46
C ALA A 297 7.64 -15.37 -11.17
N GLY A 298 6.46 -15.22 -11.78
CA GLY A 298 5.73 -16.35 -12.37
C GLY A 298 5.27 -17.38 -11.33
N ARG A 299 4.96 -16.92 -10.08
CA ARG A 299 4.45 -17.74 -8.99
C ARG A 299 2.97 -17.52 -8.80
N VAL A 300 2.29 -18.49 -8.19
CA VAL A 300 0.86 -18.41 -7.87
C VAL A 300 0.69 -17.97 -6.42
N CYS A 301 -0.14 -16.95 -6.18
CA CYS A 301 -0.53 -16.53 -4.83
C CYS A 301 -2.05 -16.50 -4.74
N VAL A 302 -2.61 -17.39 -3.93
CA VAL A 302 -4.06 -17.58 -3.72
C VAL A 302 -4.45 -17.01 -2.36
N LEU A 303 -5.63 -16.37 -2.29
CA LEU A 303 -6.24 -15.96 -1.04
C LEU A 303 -7.48 -16.81 -0.81
N VAL A 304 -7.55 -17.50 0.33
CA VAL A 304 -8.68 -18.35 0.74
C VAL A 304 -9.47 -17.73 1.87
N ASP A 305 -10.72 -18.14 2.01
CA ASP A 305 -11.57 -17.72 3.11
C ASP A 305 -11.05 -18.33 4.43
N PRO A 306 -10.92 -17.54 5.52
CA PRO A 306 -10.44 -18.03 6.81
C PRO A 306 -11.41 -18.92 7.57
N ASP A 307 -12.65 -19.09 7.09
CA ASP A 307 -13.67 -19.82 7.84
C ASP A 307 -13.29 -21.29 8.08
N GLY A 308 -13.32 -21.70 9.34
CA GLY A 308 -13.04 -23.08 9.76
C GLY A 308 -11.56 -23.50 9.75
N THR A 309 -10.62 -22.72 9.19
CA THR A 309 -9.21 -23.12 9.04
C THR A 309 -8.55 -23.55 10.34
N THR A 310 -8.82 -22.85 11.44
CA THR A 310 -8.25 -23.15 12.77
C THR A 310 -8.98 -24.27 13.51
N GLN A 311 -10.23 -24.59 13.14
CA GLN A 311 -11.07 -25.54 13.84
C GLN A 311 -11.12 -26.91 13.16
N ASN A 312 -11.06 -26.97 11.85
CA ASN A 312 -11.04 -28.22 11.12
C ASN A 312 -9.72 -28.97 11.34
N CYS A 313 -9.81 -30.26 11.53
CA CYS A 313 -8.63 -31.12 11.63
C CYS A 313 -8.00 -31.32 10.25
N SER A 314 -6.72 -30.97 10.10
CA SER A 314 -5.99 -31.12 8.84
C SER A 314 -5.81 -32.59 8.40
N GLY A 315 -5.90 -33.54 9.35
CA GLY A 315 -5.77 -34.98 9.04
C GLY A 315 -7.06 -35.65 8.58
N CYS A 316 -8.24 -35.24 9.10
CA CYS A 316 -9.50 -35.96 8.81
C CYS A 316 -10.71 -35.06 8.52
N GLY A 317 -10.52 -33.73 8.47
CA GLY A 317 -11.56 -32.74 8.16
C GLY A 317 -12.61 -32.54 9.28
N ARG A 318 -12.55 -33.28 10.41
CA ARG A 318 -13.55 -33.13 11.48
C ARG A 318 -13.44 -31.78 12.14
N LEU A 319 -14.58 -31.11 12.35
CA LEU A 319 -14.66 -29.88 13.14
C LEU A 319 -14.36 -30.17 14.63
N VAL A 320 -13.32 -29.52 15.15
CA VAL A 320 -12.90 -29.58 16.55
C VAL A 320 -13.03 -28.19 17.15
N ARG A 321 -14.15 -27.91 17.79
CA ARG A 321 -14.42 -26.62 18.43
C ARG A 321 -13.41 -26.35 19.55
N LYS A 322 -12.77 -25.19 19.53
CA LYS A 322 -11.81 -24.75 20.53
C LYS A 322 -11.79 -23.23 20.65
N SER A 323 -11.51 -22.74 21.84
CA SER A 323 -11.35 -21.29 22.05
C SER A 323 -10.02 -20.79 21.48
N LEU A 324 -9.89 -19.48 21.31
CA LEU A 324 -8.65 -18.85 20.84
C LEU A 324 -7.47 -19.03 21.81
N ALA A 325 -7.74 -19.36 23.09
CA ALA A 325 -6.70 -19.62 24.09
C ALA A 325 -6.01 -20.99 23.88
N VAL A 326 -6.72 -21.97 23.31
CA VAL A 326 -6.19 -23.32 23.07
C VAL A 326 -5.20 -23.28 21.91
N ARG A 327 -3.95 -23.69 22.17
CA ARG A 327 -2.85 -23.64 21.20
C ARG A 327 -2.50 -24.96 20.56
N VAL A 328 -2.93 -26.05 21.17
CA VAL A 328 -2.70 -27.39 20.65
C VAL A 328 -3.99 -27.91 20.01
N HIS A 329 -3.92 -28.35 18.76
CA HIS A 329 -4.98 -29.09 18.12
C HIS A 329 -4.87 -30.55 18.53
N LYS A 330 -5.96 -31.08 19.12
CA LYS A 330 -6.11 -32.52 19.45
C LYS A 330 -7.39 -32.99 18.81
N CYS A 331 -7.30 -33.90 17.83
CA CYS A 331 -8.47 -34.42 17.15
C CYS A 331 -9.00 -35.72 17.86
N PRO A 332 -10.24 -35.74 18.36
CA PRO A 332 -10.79 -36.92 19.01
C PRO A 332 -11.10 -38.04 18.04
N ARG A 333 -11.13 -37.78 16.72
CA ARG A 333 -11.47 -38.81 15.70
C ARG A 333 -10.24 -39.56 15.20
N CYS A 334 -9.19 -38.83 14.79
CA CYS A 334 -8.01 -39.44 14.18
C CYS A 334 -6.76 -39.39 15.05
N GLY A 335 -6.85 -38.82 16.27
CA GLY A 335 -5.74 -38.78 17.22
C GLY A 335 -4.68 -37.73 16.89
N LEU A 336 -4.82 -36.94 15.82
CA LEU A 336 -3.82 -35.93 15.43
C LEU A 336 -3.59 -34.91 16.56
N ILE A 337 -2.34 -34.73 16.94
CA ILE A 337 -1.90 -33.70 17.90
C ILE A 337 -0.83 -32.86 17.26
N MET A 338 -1.05 -31.54 17.15
CA MET A 338 -0.10 -30.59 16.57
C MET A 338 -0.36 -29.16 17.06
N ASP A 339 0.51 -28.21 16.73
CA ASP A 339 0.24 -26.79 16.96
C ASP A 339 -1.01 -26.34 16.18
N ARG A 340 -1.83 -25.49 16.79
CA ARG A 340 -3.08 -25.03 16.18
C ARG A 340 -2.83 -24.20 14.92
N ASP A 341 -1.81 -23.35 14.95
CA ASP A 341 -1.53 -22.40 13.88
C ASP A 341 -0.88 -23.18 12.69
N GLU A 342 -0.14 -24.28 12.97
CA GLU A 342 0.35 -25.22 11.95
C GLU A 342 -0.81 -26.01 11.30
N ASN A 343 -1.75 -26.52 12.12
CA ASN A 343 -2.98 -27.17 11.61
C ASN A 343 -3.76 -26.22 10.69
N ALA A 344 -3.87 -24.94 11.06
CA ALA A 344 -4.52 -23.91 10.24
C ALA A 344 -3.79 -23.71 8.92
N ALA A 345 -2.46 -23.59 8.93
CA ALA A 345 -1.65 -23.41 7.74
C ALA A 345 -1.78 -24.59 6.74
N ILE A 346 -1.88 -25.83 7.23
CA ILE A 346 -2.13 -27.02 6.40
C ILE A 346 -3.52 -26.94 5.77
N ASN A 347 -4.55 -26.56 6.53
CA ASN A 347 -5.91 -26.36 6.00
C ASN A 347 -5.96 -25.25 4.95
N ILE A 348 -5.26 -24.14 5.18
CA ILE A 348 -5.14 -23.04 4.22
C ILE A 348 -4.53 -23.53 2.91
N LEU A 349 -3.47 -24.35 2.98
CA LEU A 349 -2.87 -24.94 1.79
C LEU A 349 -3.87 -25.84 1.04
N ALA A 350 -4.56 -26.70 1.74
CA ALA A 350 -5.56 -27.61 1.16
C ALA A 350 -6.67 -26.84 0.44
N LEU A 351 -7.21 -25.78 1.05
CA LEU A 351 -8.21 -24.90 0.43
C LEU A 351 -7.68 -24.22 -0.84
N GLY A 352 -6.41 -23.75 -0.81
CA GLY A 352 -5.79 -23.14 -1.98
C GLY A 352 -5.63 -24.11 -3.15
N LEU A 353 -5.27 -25.35 -2.89
CA LEU A 353 -5.19 -26.40 -3.91
C LEU A 353 -6.58 -26.70 -4.50
N GLN A 354 -7.62 -26.82 -3.68
CA GLN A 354 -9.00 -26.99 -4.15
C GLN A 354 -9.48 -25.85 -5.04
N CYS A 355 -9.13 -24.59 -4.69
CA CYS A 355 -9.45 -23.42 -5.53
C CYS A 355 -8.79 -23.48 -6.91
N LEU A 356 -7.59 -24.04 -7.02
CA LEU A 356 -6.89 -24.19 -8.31
C LEU A 356 -7.49 -25.31 -9.15
N ASP A 357 -7.86 -26.43 -8.53
CA ASP A 357 -8.50 -27.56 -9.22
C ASP A 357 -9.91 -27.20 -9.74
N ALA A 358 -10.64 -26.37 -8.99
CA ALA A 358 -11.99 -25.91 -9.35
C ALA A 358 -11.99 -24.81 -10.42
N SER A 359 -10.84 -24.15 -10.70
CA SER A 359 -10.74 -23.14 -11.75
C SER A 359 -10.43 -23.79 -13.08
N PRO A 360 -11.30 -23.69 -14.11
CA PRO A 360 -10.99 -24.26 -15.44
C PRO A 360 -9.70 -23.60 -15.95
N ARG A 361 -8.75 -24.43 -16.36
CA ARG A 361 -7.40 -24.06 -16.86
C ARG A 361 -7.47 -23.03 -17.98
N SER A 362 -7.29 -21.77 -17.69
CA SER A 362 -7.15 -20.70 -18.72
C SER A 362 -5.77 -20.03 -18.70
N HIS A 363 -4.73 -20.67 -18.17
CA HIS A 363 -3.36 -20.16 -18.26
C HIS A 363 -2.30 -21.27 -18.34
N ALA A 364 -2.46 -22.20 -19.28
CA ALA A 364 -1.36 -23.09 -19.64
C ALA A 364 -1.53 -23.62 -21.06
N ALA A 365 -1.32 -22.78 -22.05
CA ALA A 365 -1.03 -23.24 -23.41
C ALA A 365 -0.52 -22.06 -24.25
N SER A 366 0.72 -21.66 -24.07
CA SER A 366 1.47 -20.95 -25.11
C SER A 366 2.98 -21.02 -24.82
N ALA A 367 3.51 -22.22 -24.70
CA ALA A 367 4.95 -22.44 -24.76
C ALA A 367 5.21 -23.94 -25.00
N ALA A 368 4.76 -24.44 -26.14
CA ALA A 368 5.32 -25.63 -26.77
C ALA A 368 4.88 -25.65 -28.23
N VAL A 369 5.86 -25.82 -29.10
CA VAL A 369 5.84 -25.99 -30.56
C VAL A 369 6.04 -24.67 -31.33
N GLU A 370 7.18 -24.34 -31.71
CA GLU A 370 8.13 -24.66 -32.81
C GLU A 370 9.44 -23.92 -32.60
#